data_85473fe90376023634528f15884e8b52
#
_entry.id   85473fe90376023634528f15884e8b52
#
_cell.length_a   1.000
_cell.length_b   1.000
_cell.length_c   1.000
_cell.angle_alpha   90.00
_cell.angle_beta   90.00
_cell.angle_gamma   90.00
#
_symmetry.space_group_name_H-M   'P 1'
#
loop_
_entity.id
_entity.type
_entity.pdbx_description
1 polymer ?
#
loop_
_entity_poly.entity_id
_entity_poly.type
_entity_poly.pdbx_seq_one_letter_code
_entity_poly.pdbx_strand_id
1 'polypeptide(L)'
;MTLVLTIRLLTSADIPDIARWVAETPLWQHYHVTENSFAKRLSDGLANGATIFVAEDNKNVLGFLWFVERGAFNRSAYVQLIGVRPDKRASGVGRELMQFAEARATSNDIFLLVSGFNTDAHRFYQRLGYSQIGKIDDFVIAGTSELIFRKQLKKE
;
A
#
# COMPACT_ATOMS: atom_id res chain seq x y z
N MET A 1 8.32 22.42 6.85
CA MET A 1 8.82 22.31 5.47
C MET A 1 7.91 21.39 4.69
N THR A 2 7.45 21.85 3.53
CA THR A 2 6.55 21.06 2.69
C THR A 2 7.35 20.06 1.88
N LEU A 3 6.93 18.79 1.88
CA LEU A 3 7.53 17.77 1.03
C LEU A 3 7.11 18.01 -0.43
N VAL A 4 8.04 17.90 -1.33
CA VAL A 4 7.78 17.91 -2.77
C VAL A 4 7.93 16.47 -3.25
N LEU A 5 6.80 15.78 -3.41
CA LEU A 5 6.79 14.38 -3.78
C LEU A 5 6.67 14.19 -5.28
N THR A 6 7.51 13.31 -5.80
CA THR A 6 7.37 12.79 -7.15
C THR A 6 6.96 11.33 -7.03
N ILE A 7 5.90 10.95 -7.74
CA ILE A 7 5.46 9.56 -7.78
C ILE A 7 5.83 8.97 -9.12
N ARG A 8 6.54 7.86 -9.09
CA ARG A 8 7.05 7.17 -10.28
C ARG A 8 7.00 5.65 -10.08
N LEU A 9 7.25 4.92 -11.14
CA LEU A 9 7.32 3.46 -11.04
C LEU A 9 8.56 3.02 -10.26
N LEU A 10 8.40 1.93 -9.52
CA LEU A 10 9.49 1.25 -8.82
C LEU A 10 10.52 0.74 -9.82
N THR A 11 11.79 0.89 -9.48
CA THR A 11 12.90 0.25 -10.22
C THR A 11 13.60 -0.75 -9.29
N SER A 12 14.39 -1.64 -9.88
CA SER A 12 15.13 -2.62 -9.08
C SER A 12 16.10 -1.96 -8.08
N ALA A 13 16.60 -0.77 -8.41
CA ALA A 13 17.49 -0.04 -7.52
C ALA A 13 16.82 0.44 -6.23
N ASP A 14 15.49 0.59 -6.24
CA ASP A 14 14.74 1.04 -5.05
C ASP A 14 14.51 -0.09 -4.04
N ILE A 15 14.59 -1.34 -4.47
CA ILE A 15 14.15 -2.50 -3.68
C ILE A 15 14.93 -2.67 -2.38
N PRO A 16 16.27 -2.61 -2.35
CA PRO A 16 17.01 -2.87 -1.12
C PRO A 16 16.63 -1.96 0.04
N ASP A 17 16.47 -0.66 -0.23
CA ASP A 17 16.14 0.31 0.80
C ASP A 17 14.73 0.09 1.35
N ILE A 18 13.75 -0.12 0.46
CA ILE A 18 12.37 -0.40 0.86
C ILE A 18 12.30 -1.68 1.69
N ALA A 19 12.94 -2.76 1.23
CA ALA A 19 12.92 -4.04 1.92
C ALA A 19 13.51 -3.92 3.33
N ARG A 20 14.56 -3.10 3.48
CA ARG A 20 15.19 -2.89 4.78
C ARG A 20 14.22 -2.23 5.77
N TRP A 21 13.62 -1.09 5.43
CA TRP A 21 12.76 -0.42 6.39
C TRP A 21 11.41 -1.13 6.57
N VAL A 22 10.92 -1.85 5.58
CA VAL A 22 9.74 -2.71 5.76
C VAL A 22 10.02 -3.77 6.83
N ALA A 23 11.15 -4.47 6.73
CA ALA A 23 11.51 -5.51 7.69
C ALA A 23 11.71 -4.99 9.11
N GLU A 24 12.02 -3.71 9.27
CA GLU A 24 12.19 -3.07 10.57
C GLU A 24 10.87 -2.58 11.17
N THR A 25 9.78 -2.66 10.45
CA THR A 25 8.47 -2.12 10.86
C THR A 25 7.67 -3.19 11.61
N PRO A 26 7.17 -2.91 12.82
CA PRO A 26 6.43 -3.89 13.62
C PRO A 26 5.23 -4.51 12.90
N LEU A 27 4.48 -3.72 12.11
CA LEU A 27 3.36 -4.23 11.34
C LEU A 27 3.78 -5.41 10.44
N TRP A 28 4.86 -5.23 9.68
CA TRP A 28 5.32 -6.25 8.75
C TRP A 28 5.97 -7.44 9.47
N GLN A 29 6.63 -7.17 10.60
CA GLN A 29 7.20 -8.22 11.45
C GLN A 29 6.10 -9.16 11.99
N HIS A 30 4.94 -8.62 12.28
CA HIS A 30 3.78 -9.42 12.70
C HIS A 30 3.41 -10.49 11.65
N TYR A 31 3.61 -10.17 10.37
CA TYR A 31 3.37 -11.11 9.27
C TYR A 31 4.60 -11.91 8.87
N HIS A 32 5.63 -11.92 9.70
CA HIS A 32 6.88 -12.65 9.48
C HIS A 32 7.64 -12.20 8.22
N VAL A 33 7.46 -10.96 7.80
CA VAL A 33 8.16 -10.39 6.65
C VAL A 33 9.61 -10.11 7.04
N THR A 34 10.55 -10.59 6.22
CA THR A 34 11.97 -10.31 6.36
C THR A 34 12.46 -9.44 5.21
N GLU A 35 13.65 -8.87 5.37
CA GLU A 35 14.26 -8.07 4.30
C GLU A 35 14.38 -8.90 3.01
N ASN A 36 14.89 -10.13 3.10
CA ASN A 36 15.05 -11.00 1.94
C ASN A 36 13.70 -11.40 1.33
N SER A 37 12.71 -11.75 2.15
CA SER A 37 11.41 -12.16 1.63
C SER A 37 10.71 -11.01 0.92
N PHE A 38 10.81 -9.79 1.44
CA PHE A 38 10.17 -8.65 0.83
C PHE A 38 10.88 -8.19 -0.44
N ALA A 39 12.23 -8.19 -0.42
CA ALA A 39 13.01 -7.90 -1.62
C ALA A 39 12.65 -8.86 -2.75
N LYS A 40 12.53 -10.16 -2.44
CA LYS A 40 12.12 -11.15 -3.43
C LYS A 40 10.71 -10.88 -3.95
N ARG A 41 9.78 -10.55 -3.06
CA ARG A 41 8.40 -10.25 -3.45
C ARG A 41 8.32 -9.07 -4.43
N LEU A 42 9.07 -8.00 -4.18
CA LEU A 42 9.10 -6.85 -5.07
C LEU A 42 9.78 -7.20 -6.41
N SER A 43 10.89 -7.93 -6.37
CA SER A 43 11.60 -8.36 -7.59
C SER A 43 10.73 -9.26 -8.45
N ASP A 44 10.07 -10.25 -7.84
CA ASP A 44 9.17 -11.15 -8.55
C ASP A 44 7.98 -10.37 -9.15
N GLY A 45 7.46 -9.39 -8.39
CA GLY A 45 6.41 -8.53 -8.88
C GLY A 45 6.81 -7.78 -10.12
N LEU A 46 7.98 -7.14 -10.11
CA LEU A 46 8.49 -6.43 -11.30
C LEU A 46 8.67 -7.37 -12.48
N ALA A 47 9.24 -8.56 -12.25
CA ALA A 47 9.46 -9.54 -13.30
C ALA A 47 8.14 -10.03 -13.92
N ASN A 48 7.06 -10.02 -13.16
CA ASN A 48 5.73 -10.45 -13.60
C ASN A 48 4.81 -9.30 -14.02
N GLY A 49 5.37 -8.11 -14.23
CA GLY A 49 4.61 -6.98 -14.75
C GLY A 49 3.74 -6.24 -13.74
N ALA A 50 4.02 -6.38 -12.45
CA ALA A 50 3.28 -5.66 -11.42
C ALA A 50 3.43 -4.15 -11.55
N THR A 51 2.40 -3.41 -11.19
CA THR A 51 2.42 -1.95 -11.15
C THR A 51 2.67 -1.49 -9.72
N ILE A 52 3.89 -1.05 -9.47
CA ILE A 52 4.31 -0.59 -8.15
C ILE A 52 4.85 0.83 -8.29
N PHE A 53 4.30 1.75 -7.51
CA PHE A 53 4.73 3.14 -7.48
C PHE A 53 5.56 3.42 -6.24
N VAL A 54 6.46 4.37 -6.35
CA VAL A 54 7.18 4.93 -5.20
C VAL A 54 6.97 6.43 -5.16
N ALA A 55 6.95 6.97 -3.94
CA ALA A 55 6.93 8.40 -3.70
C ALA A 55 8.32 8.80 -3.22
N GLU A 56 8.95 9.76 -3.91
CA GLU A 56 10.28 10.21 -3.54
C GLU A 56 10.35 11.71 -3.34
N ASP A 57 11.27 12.12 -2.47
CA ASP A 57 11.65 13.50 -2.23
C ASP A 57 13.17 13.57 -2.25
N ASN A 58 13.75 14.41 -3.14
CA ASN A 58 15.20 14.53 -3.32
C ASN A 58 15.90 13.17 -3.47
N LYS A 59 15.35 12.30 -4.32
CA LYS A 59 15.88 10.95 -4.61
C LYS A 59 15.78 9.98 -3.42
N ASN A 60 15.15 10.36 -2.32
CA ASN A 60 14.86 9.46 -1.22
C ASN A 60 13.47 8.88 -1.39
N VAL A 61 13.34 7.55 -1.43
CA VAL A 61 12.05 6.89 -1.50
C VAL A 61 11.44 6.86 -0.11
N LEU A 62 10.28 7.49 0.04
CA LEU A 62 9.58 7.64 1.31
C LEU A 62 8.42 6.69 1.48
N GLY A 63 7.95 6.10 0.40
CA GLY A 63 6.82 5.18 0.43
C GLY A 63 6.65 4.46 -0.89
N PHE A 64 5.82 3.44 -0.88
CA PHE A 64 5.48 2.66 -2.09
C PHE A 64 4.01 2.26 -2.05
N LEU A 65 3.46 1.94 -3.23
CA LEU A 65 2.11 1.44 -3.37
C LEU A 65 2.05 0.45 -4.53
N TRP A 66 1.55 -0.76 -4.25
CA TRP A 66 1.34 -1.79 -5.26
C TRP A 66 -0.11 -1.78 -5.69
N PHE A 67 -0.34 -1.40 -6.94
CA PHE A 67 -1.66 -1.19 -7.52
C PHE A 67 -2.00 -2.33 -8.47
N VAL A 68 -3.22 -2.86 -8.36
CA VAL A 68 -3.72 -3.90 -9.26
C VAL A 68 -5.05 -3.43 -9.83
N GLU A 69 -5.08 -3.13 -11.12
CA GLU A 69 -6.22 -2.48 -11.79
C GLU A 69 -7.54 -3.25 -11.63
N ARG A 70 -7.47 -4.57 -11.68
CA ARG A 70 -8.66 -5.44 -11.56
C ARG A 70 -8.45 -6.48 -10.47
N GLY A 71 -7.75 -6.10 -9.41
CA GLY A 71 -7.35 -7.02 -8.35
C GLY A 71 -8.46 -7.41 -7.40
N ALA A 72 -9.53 -6.62 -7.30
CA ALA A 72 -10.67 -6.94 -6.49
C ALA A 72 -11.76 -7.55 -7.37
N PHE A 73 -11.98 -8.86 -7.19
CA PHE A 73 -13.04 -9.61 -7.86
C PHE A 73 -12.93 -9.58 -9.40
N ASN A 74 -11.74 -9.39 -9.93
CA ASN A 74 -11.45 -9.21 -11.35
C ASN A 74 -12.31 -8.07 -11.97
N ARG A 75 -12.62 -7.06 -11.18
CA ARG A 75 -13.51 -5.97 -11.58
C ARG A 75 -13.02 -4.60 -11.18
N SER A 76 -12.52 -4.46 -9.95
CA SER A 76 -12.23 -3.16 -9.37
C SER A 76 -10.77 -3.03 -8.97
N ALA A 77 -10.28 -1.79 -8.93
CA ALA A 77 -8.93 -1.49 -8.48
C ALA A 77 -8.70 -1.99 -7.05
N TYR A 78 -7.51 -2.48 -6.82
CA TYR A 78 -7.09 -3.02 -5.53
C TYR A 78 -5.70 -2.50 -5.18
N VAL A 79 -5.57 -1.94 -3.98
CA VAL A 79 -4.26 -1.62 -3.42
C VAL A 79 -3.77 -2.85 -2.67
N GLN A 80 -2.84 -3.57 -3.28
CA GLN A 80 -2.35 -4.82 -2.71
C GLN A 80 -1.44 -4.57 -1.52
N LEU A 81 -0.58 -3.56 -1.60
CA LEU A 81 0.32 -3.16 -0.54
C LEU A 81 0.53 -1.65 -0.60
N ILE A 82 0.69 -1.05 0.57
CA ILE A 82 1.14 0.33 0.70
C ILE A 82 1.99 0.42 1.95
N GLY A 83 3.09 1.14 1.86
CA GLY A 83 3.97 1.37 3.00
C GLY A 83 4.59 2.74 2.94
N VAL A 84 4.79 3.34 4.11
CA VAL A 84 5.47 4.62 4.27
C VAL A 84 6.61 4.42 5.24
N ARG A 85 7.78 4.96 4.90
CA ARG A 85 8.98 4.87 5.76
C ARG A 85 8.62 5.39 7.15
N PRO A 86 9.01 4.65 8.23
CA PRO A 86 8.52 4.95 9.59
C PRO A 86 8.75 6.39 10.04
N ASP A 87 9.89 7.00 9.69
CA ASP A 87 10.22 8.38 10.06
C ASP A 87 9.44 9.44 9.25
N LYS A 88 8.65 9.01 8.26
CA LYS A 88 7.85 9.90 7.39
C LYS A 88 6.35 9.66 7.52
N ARG A 89 5.92 8.91 8.53
CA ARG A 89 4.49 8.76 8.81
C ARG A 89 3.89 10.09 9.23
N ALA A 90 2.61 10.26 8.96
CA ALA A 90 1.86 11.50 9.23
C ALA A 90 2.40 12.74 8.49
N SER A 91 3.24 12.55 7.46
CA SER A 91 3.80 13.65 6.66
C SER A 91 3.05 13.86 5.34
N GLY A 92 2.00 13.06 5.07
CA GLY A 92 1.21 13.16 3.85
C GLY A 92 1.61 12.22 2.72
N VAL A 93 2.66 11.43 2.89
CA VAL A 93 3.14 10.50 1.84
C VAL A 93 2.08 9.45 1.51
N GLY A 94 1.48 8.83 2.52
CA GLY A 94 0.44 7.82 2.31
C GLY A 94 -0.78 8.39 1.61
N ARG A 95 -1.18 9.60 2.00
CA ARG A 95 -2.32 10.29 1.38
C ARG A 95 -2.05 10.56 -0.10
N GLU A 96 -0.87 11.07 -0.43
CA GLU A 96 -0.50 11.34 -1.82
C GLU A 96 -0.48 10.06 -2.66
N LEU A 97 0.05 8.97 -2.11
CA LEU A 97 0.05 7.67 -2.80
C LEU A 97 -1.38 7.18 -3.06
N MET A 98 -2.26 7.27 -2.06
CA MET A 98 -3.65 6.83 -2.20
C MET A 98 -4.40 7.69 -3.22
N GLN A 99 -4.22 9.01 -3.17
CA GLN A 99 -4.85 9.91 -4.15
C GLN A 99 -4.37 9.61 -5.57
N PHE A 100 -3.09 9.29 -5.73
CA PHE A 100 -2.54 8.90 -7.02
C PHE A 100 -3.18 7.61 -7.53
N ALA A 101 -3.34 6.61 -6.67
CA ALA A 101 -3.98 5.36 -7.01
C ALA A 101 -5.45 5.56 -7.41
N GLU A 102 -6.17 6.40 -6.66
CA GLU A 102 -7.57 6.71 -6.94
C GLU A 102 -7.74 7.41 -8.30
N ALA A 103 -6.85 8.35 -8.61
CA ALA A 103 -6.88 9.04 -9.89
C ALA A 103 -6.57 8.11 -11.06
N ARG A 104 -5.75 7.10 -10.83
CA ARG A 104 -5.34 6.14 -11.85
C ARG A 104 -6.40 5.05 -12.09
N ALA A 105 -7.18 4.71 -11.08
CA ALA A 105 -8.18 3.65 -11.19
C ALA A 105 -9.23 3.99 -12.26
N THR A 106 -9.54 3.01 -13.11
CA THR A 106 -10.59 3.17 -14.12
C THR A 106 -11.94 2.62 -13.67
N SER A 107 -11.94 1.85 -12.59
CA SER A 107 -13.16 1.29 -11.99
C SER A 107 -13.89 2.33 -11.13
N ASN A 108 -15.15 2.03 -10.79
CA ASN A 108 -15.95 2.90 -9.92
C ASN A 108 -15.63 2.72 -8.44
N ASP A 109 -14.86 1.72 -8.11
CA ASP A 109 -14.52 1.36 -6.73
C ASP A 109 -13.04 1.08 -6.61
N ILE A 110 -12.51 1.30 -5.40
CA ILE A 110 -11.17 0.86 -5.03
C ILE A 110 -11.24 0.17 -3.67
N PHE A 111 -10.54 -0.94 -3.55
CA PHE A 111 -10.55 -1.79 -2.38
C PHE A 111 -9.15 -1.95 -1.80
N LEU A 112 -9.09 -2.24 -0.52
CA LEU A 112 -7.85 -2.63 0.15
C LEU A 112 -8.18 -3.46 1.39
N LEU A 113 -7.17 -4.17 1.89
CA LEU A 113 -7.25 -4.89 3.16
C LEU A 113 -6.43 -4.17 4.20
N VAL A 114 -6.95 -4.12 5.42
CA VAL A 114 -6.28 -3.51 6.57
C VAL A 114 -6.29 -4.52 7.71
N SER A 115 -5.14 -4.72 8.35
CA SER A 115 -5.05 -5.58 9.54
C SER A 115 -6.03 -5.11 10.61
N GLY A 116 -6.76 -6.06 11.19
CA GLY A 116 -7.79 -5.73 12.19
C GLY A 116 -7.25 -5.00 13.41
N PHE A 117 -5.98 -5.24 13.78
CA PHE A 117 -5.35 -4.58 14.92
C PHE A 117 -4.78 -3.19 14.60
N ASN A 118 -4.67 -2.81 13.32
CA ASN A 118 -4.03 -1.56 12.92
C ASN A 118 -5.01 -0.39 12.94
N THR A 119 -5.34 0.06 14.16
CA THR A 119 -6.36 1.12 14.34
C THR A 119 -5.96 2.46 13.73
N ASP A 120 -4.67 2.76 13.69
CA ASP A 120 -4.20 4.00 13.05
C ASP A 120 -4.51 3.99 11.55
N ALA A 121 -4.31 2.85 10.89
CA ALA A 121 -4.64 2.70 9.49
C ALA A 121 -6.16 2.80 9.25
N HIS A 122 -6.97 2.22 10.15
CA HIS A 122 -8.44 2.37 10.05
C HIS A 122 -8.83 3.84 10.00
N ARG A 123 -8.31 4.65 10.91
CA ARG A 123 -8.60 6.09 10.96
C ARG A 123 -8.08 6.81 9.72
N PHE A 124 -6.89 6.43 9.26
CA PHE A 124 -6.30 7.01 8.06
C PHE A 124 -7.20 6.81 6.84
N TYR A 125 -7.64 5.57 6.59
CA TYR A 125 -8.49 5.28 5.44
C TYR A 125 -9.88 5.86 5.58
N GLN A 126 -10.45 5.89 6.79
CA GLN A 126 -11.75 6.52 7.03
C GLN A 126 -11.72 8.00 6.68
N ARG A 127 -10.63 8.70 7.03
CA ARG A 127 -10.46 10.11 6.66
C ARG A 127 -10.35 10.33 5.16
N LEU A 128 -9.86 9.33 4.42
CA LEU A 128 -9.81 9.40 2.97
C LEU A 128 -11.13 9.01 2.30
N GLY A 129 -12.14 8.64 3.07
CA GLY A 129 -13.46 8.30 2.54
C GLY A 129 -13.71 6.81 2.36
N TYR A 130 -12.86 5.96 2.92
CA TYR A 130 -13.04 4.50 2.86
C TYR A 130 -13.96 4.03 3.99
N SER A 131 -14.73 2.99 3.72
CA SER A 131 -15.61 2.34 4.70
C SER A 131 -15.27 0.86 4.79
N GLN A 132 -15.34 0.31 5.99
CA GLN A 132 -15.21 -1.13 6.18
C GLN A 132 -16.48 -1.80 5.68
N ILE A 133 -16.34 -2.79 4.81
CA ILE A 133 -17.46 -3.55 4.26
C ILE A 133 -17.42 -5.02 4.63
N GLY A 134 -16.36 -5.49 5.26
CA GLY A 134 -16.25 -6.89 5.63
C GLY A 134 -15.01 -7.20 6.43
N LYS A 135 -14.88 -8.45 6.82
CA LYS A 135 -13.78 -8.98 7.62
C LYS A 135 -13.50 -10.41 7.20
N ILE A 136 -12.23 -10.75 7.10
CA ILE A 136 -11.78 -12.11 6.78
C ILE A 136 -10.86 -12.58 7.92
N ASP A 137 -11.32 -13.54 8.70
CA ASP A 137 -10.50 -14.09 9.78
C ASP A 137 -9.43 -15.04 9.23
N ASP A 138 -8.27 -15.05 9.86
CA ASP A 138 -7.18 -16.00 9.55
C ASP A 138 -6.77 -16.01 8.08
N PHE A 139 -6.85 -14.87 7.40
CA PHE A 139 -6.69 -14.81 5.94
C PHE A 139 -5.21 -14.90 5.52
N VAL A 140 -4.37 -14.03 6.06
CA VAL A 140 -2.94 -14.03 5.74
C VAL A 140 -2.17 -14.92 6.69
N ILE A 141 -2.41 -14.75 7.99
CA ILE A 141 -1.85 -15.62 9.04
C ILE A 141 -2.94 -15.96 10.05
N ALA A 142 -2.79 -17.12 10.69
CA ALA A 142 -3.70 -17.54 11.74
C ALA A 142 -3.73 -16.54 12.89
N GLY A 143 -4.91 -16.28 13.43
CA GLY A 143 -5.10 -15.37 14.55
C GLY A 143 -5.19 -13.90 14.19
N THR A 144 -5.06 -13.55 12.92
CA THR A 144 -5.16 -12.15 12.48
C THR A 144 -6.25 -12.00 11.44
N SER A 145 -7.16 -11.05 11.68
CA SER A 145 -8.22 -10.71 10.73
C SER A 145 -7.76 -9.59 9.81
N GLU A 146 -8.23 -9.63 8.57
CA GLU A 146 -8.09 -8.54 7.62
C GLU A 146 -9.44 -7.88 7.42
N LEU A 147 -9.51 -6.56 7.51
CA LEU A 147 -10.73 -5.80 7.25
C LEU A 147 -10.74 -5.37 5.79
N ILE A 148 -11.89 -5.53 5.14
CA ILE A 148 -12.06 -5.11 3.75
C ILE A 148 -12.57 -3.68 3.75
N PHE A 149 -11.81 -2.77 3.15
CA PHE A 149 -12.18 -1.36 3.02
C PHE A 149 -12.45 -1.04 1.54
N ARG A 150 -13.45 -0.19 1.33
CA ARG A 150 -13.89 0.21 0.00
C ARG A 150 -14.13 1.71 -0.05
N LYS A 151 -13.78 2.32 -1.17
CA LYS A 151 -14.19 3.70 -1.49
C LYS A 151 -14.83 3.69 -2.88
N GLN A 152 -16.01 4.31 -2.99
CA GLN A 152 -16.62 4.55 -4.28
C GLN A 152 -16.00 5.81 -4.89
N LEU A 153 -15.47 5.67 -6.08
CA LEU A 153 -14.86 6.77 -6.81
C LEU A 153 -15.93 7.42 -7.68
N LYS A 154 -15.97 8.74 -7.68
CA LYS A 154 -16.92 9.46 -8.55
C LYS A 154 -16.35 9.48 -9.96
N LYS A 155 -16.68 8.47 -10.73
CA LYS A 155 -16.34 8.38 -12.15
C LYS A 155 -17.58 8.70 -12.96
N GLU A 156 -17.47 9.69 -13.83
CA GLU A 156 -18.52 10.02 -14.79
C GLU A 156 -18.25 9.34 -16.14
#